data_80629f6f7b9dcc398cec7c2161e60010
#
_entry.id   80629f6f7b9dcc398cec7c2161e60010
#
_cell.length_a   1.000
_cell.length_b   1.000
_cell.length_c   1.000
_cell.angle_alpha   90.00
_cell.angle_beta   90.00
_cell.angle_gamma   90.00
#
_symmetry.space_group_name_H-M   'P 1'
#
loop_
_entity.id
_entity.type
_entity.pdbx_description
1 polymer ?
#
loop_
_entity_poly.entity_id
_entity_poly.type
_entity_poly.pdbx_seq_one_letter_code
_entity_poly.pdbx_strand_id
1 'polypeptide(L)'
;MKKVIFFLLVSSIFFIGCQRNPVIKTHGIAYLEKREKLIVVNKSNKNDTVNVLGHPATKGMTDDNLWIYIERTKTRGKLLKLGRSYLKKNNVLILEFDKYGVLNKY
;
A
#
# COMPACT_ATOMS: atom_id res chain seq x y z
N MET A 1 41.93 -2.47 -35.80
CA MET A 1 40.90 -3.49 -35.60
C MET A 1 40.79 -3.88 -34.14
N LYS A 2 41.83 -4.38 -33.53
CA LYS A 2 41.77 -4.79 -32.08
C LYS A 2 41.38 -3.64 -31.12
N LYS A 3 41.85 -2.43 -31.36
CA LYS A 3 41.50 -1.22 -30.56
C LYS A 3 40.02 -0.83 -30.69
N VAL A 4 39.45 -0.99 -31.89
CA VAL A 4 38.03 -0.68 -32.12
C VAL A 4 37.11 -1.70 -31.44
N ILE A 5 37.49 -2.96 -31.49
CA ILE A 5 36.76 -4.04 -30.82
C ILE A 5 36.79 -3.85 -29.28
N PHE A 6 37.93 -3.45 -28.74
CA PHE A 6 38.09 -3.14 -27.33
C PHE A 6 37.19 -1.96 -26.91
N PHE A 7 37.15 -0.89 -27.74
CA PHE A 7 36.31 0.29 -27.47
C PHE A 7 34.81 -0.04 -27.52
N LEU A 8 34.39 -0.89 -28.49
CA LEU A 8 33.02 -1.39 -28.58
C LEU A 8 32.63 -2.24 -27.38
N LEU A 9 33.54 -3.07 -26.88
CA LEU A 9 33.29 -3.95 -25.75
C LEU A 9 33.18 -3.15 -24.44
N VAL A 10 34.01 -2.13 -24.26
CA VAL A 10 33.92 -1.21 -23.11
C VAL A 10 32.66 -0.37 -23.17
N SER A 11 32.26 0.12 -24.36
CA SER A 11 31.02 0.88 -24.56
C SER A 11 29.77 0.05 -24.21
N SER A 12 29.77 -1.22 -24.51
CA SER A 12 28.63 -2.12 -24.20
C SER A 12 28.38 -2.31 -22.71
N ILE A 13 29.41 -2.18 -21.87
CA ILE A 13 29.29 -2.29 -20.41
C ILE A 13 28.55 -1.10 -19.79
N PHE A 14 28.62 0.08 -20.43
CA PHE A 14 27.93 1.27 -19.95
C PHE A 14 26.42 1.25 -20.20
N PHE A 15 25.92 0.36 -21.07
CA PHE A 15 24.47 0.21 -21.34
C PHE A 15 23.76 -0.76 -20.41
N ILE A 16 24.45 -1.45 -19.52
CA ILE A 16 23.83 -2.25 -18.47
C ILE A 16 23.35 -1.27 -17.40
N GLY A 17 22.27 -0.55 -17.73
CA GLY A 17 21.58 0.32 -16.79
C GLY A 17 20.99 -0.52 -15.67
N CYS A 18 21.39 -0.26 -14.44
CA CYS A 18 20.72 -0.81 -13.27
C CYS A 18 19.25 -0.37 -13.30
N GLN A 19 18.36 -1.29 -13.63
CA GLN A 19 16.93 -1.10 -13.38
C GLN A 19 16.72 -1.05 -11.87
N ARG A 20 16.63 0.15 -11.34
CA ARG A 20 16.27 0.34 -9.93
C ARG A 20 14.77 0.14 -9.78
N ASN A 21 14.39 -0.93 -9.12
CA ASN A 21 13.02 -1.10 -8.68
C ASN A 21 12.63 0.05 -7.73
N PRO A 22 11.45 0.66 -7.93
CA PRO A 22 10.99 1.72 -7.05
C PRO A 22 10.87 1.19 -5.63
N VAL A 23 11.44 1.92 -4.68
CA VAL A 23 11.28 1.60 -3.25
C VAL A 23 9.89 2.06 -2.82
N ILE A 24 9.02 1.10 -2.54
CA ILE A 24 7.66 1.34 -2.05
C ILE A 24 7.64 1.02 -0.56
N LYS A 25 7.20 1.99 0.25
CA LYS A 25 6.94 1.80 1.68
C LYS A 25 5.45 1.95 1.94
N THR A 26 4.83 0.91 2.48
CA THR A 26 3.42 0.91 2.87
C THR A 26 3.33 0.93 4.39
N HIS A 27 2.57 1.86 4.92
CA HIS A 27 2.18 1.94 6.32
C HIS A 27 0.69 1.64 6.44
N GLY A 28 0.33 0.83 7.43
CA GLY A 28 -1.03 0.33 7.59
C GLY A 28 -1.32 -0.87 6.68
N ILE A 29 -2.53 -0.95 6.17
CA ILE A 29 -2.98 -2.08 5.34
C ILE A 29 -2.61 -1.83 3.88
N ALA A 30 -1.99 -2.83 3.25
CA ALA A 30 -1.77 -2.82 1.81
C ALA A 30 -3.03 -3.29 1.07
N TYR A 31 -3.29 -2.69 -0.09
CA TYR A 31 -4.41 -3.05 -0.97
C TYR A 31 -5.80 -2.88 -0.36
N LEU A 32 -5.99 -1.83 0.42
CA LEU A 32 -7.25 -1.54 1.11
C LEU A 32 -8.47 -1.57 0.18
N GLU A 33 -8.40 -0.92 -0.97
CA GLU A 33 -9.49 -0.87 -1.96
C GLU A 33 -9.92 -2.25 -2.50
N LYS A 34 -8.97 -3.19 -2.59
CA LYS A 34 -9.29 -4.56 -3.03
C LYS A 34 -9.90 -5.37 -1.91
N ARG A 35 -9.41 -5.15 -0.69
CA ARG A 35 -9.85 -5.91 0.49
C ARG A 35 -11.22 -5.46 0.97
N GLU A 36 -11.54 -4.16 0.88
CA GLU A 36 -12.86 -3.65 1.27
C GLU A 36 -14.00 -4.29 0.47
N LYS A 37 -13.76 -4.65 -0.78
CA LYS A 37 -14.75 -5.32 -1.64
C LYS A 37 -15.12 -6.74 -1.18
N LEU A 38 -14.32 -7.32 -0.29
CA LEU A 38 -14.56 -8.66 0.26
C LEU A 38 -15.44 -8.62 1.52
N ILE A 39 -15.70 -7.45 2.08
CA ILE A 39 -16.61 -7.26 3.20
C ILE A 39 -17.96 -6.75 2.70
N VAL A 40 -19.02 -7.21 3.33
CA VAL A 40 -20.40 -6.90 2.93
C VAL A 40 -21.17 -6.32 4.11
N VAL A 41 -21.82 -5.16 3.88
CA VAL A 41 -22.69 -4.51 4.85
C VAL A 41 -23.85 -5.44 5.23
N ASN A 42 -24.22 -5.47 6.48
CA ASN A 42 -25.26 -6.32 7.08
C ASN A 42 -25.01 -7.83 7.02
N LYS A 43 -23.82 -8.27 6.60
CA LYS A 43 -23.44 -9.67 6.48
C LYS A 43 -22.13 -10.01 7.18
N SER A 44 -21.09 -9.21 6.93
CA SER A 44 -19.77 -9.42 7.52
C SER A 44 -19.75 -9.02 9.00
N ASN A 45 -19.15 -9.85 9.84
CA ASN A 45 -18.95 -9.56 11.26
C ASN A 45 -17.52 -9.09 11.55
N LYS A 46 -17.21 -8.75 12.81
CA LYS A 46 -15.88 -8.33 13.23
C LYS A 46 -14.79 -9.36 12.92
N ASN A 47 -15.07 -10.65 13.08
CA ASN A 47 -14.12 -11.73 12.79
C ASN A 47 -13.85 -11.84 11.29
N ASP A 48 -14.87 -11.75 10.45
CA ASP A 48 -14.71 -11.74 8.99
C ASP A 48 -13.88 -10.55 8.55
N THR A 49 -14.11 -9.39 9.14
CA THR A 49 -13.36 -8.17 8.87
C THR A 49 -11.89 -8.32 9.26
N VAL A 50 -11.58 -8.91 10.41
CA VAL A 50 -10.19 -9.18 10.83
C VAL A 50 -9.51 -10.19 9.88
N ASN A 51 -10.23 -11.21 9.42
CA ASN A 51 -9.68 -12.18 8.46
C ASN A 51 -9.32 -11.54 7.10
N VAL A 52 -10.10 -10.56 6.66
CA VAL A 52 -9.89 -9.88 5.38
C VAL A 52 -8.92 -8.69 5.50
N LEU A 53 -9.13 -7.82 6.48
CA LEU A 53 -8.42 -6.55 6.64
C LEU A 53 -7.33 -6.60 7.71
N GLY A 54 -7.34 -7.59 8.59
CA GLY A 54 -6.50 -7.61 9.78
C GLY A 54 -7.08 -6.73 10.90
N HIS A 55 -6.26 -6.49 11.92
CA HIS A 55 -6.66 -5.60 13.01
C HIS A 55 -6.70 -4.14 12.55
N PRO A 56 -7.66 -3.33 13.05
CA PRO A 56 -7.74 -1.92 12.71
C PRO A 56 -6.53 -1.14 13.23
N ALA A 57 -6.17 -0.07 12.53
CA ALA A 57 -5.11 0.84 12.95
C ALA A 57 -5.49 1.56 14.26
N THR A 58 -6.76 1.91 14.38
CA THR A 58 -7.34 2.49 15.59
C THR A 58 -8.83 2.21 15.69
N LYS A 59 -9.38 2.36 16.88
CA LYS A 59 -10.81 2.29 17.15
C LYS A 59 -11.32 3.66 17.60
N GLY A 60 -12.63 3.88 17.53
CA GLY A 60 -13.23 5.09 18.04
C GLY A 60 -12.96 5.28 19.53
N MET A 61 -12.74 6.50 19.96
CA MET A 61 -12.42 6.81 21.37
C MET A 61 -13.63 6.56 22.32
N THR A 62 -14.83 6.79 21.80
CA THR A 62 -16.09 6.65 22.54
C THR A 62 -16.84 5.37 22.20
N ASP A 63 -16.53 4.76 21.06
CA ASP A 63 -17.22 3.57 20.56
C ASP A 63 -16.24 2.55 20.00
N ASP A 64 -16.08 1.42 20.68
CA ASP A 64 -15.24 0.30 20.23
C ASP A 64 -15.77 -0.39 18.97
N ASN A 65 -16.97 -0.06 18.52
CA ASN A 65 -17.57 -0.56 17.29
C ASN A 65 -17.19 0.26 16.05
N LEU A 66 -16.49 1.39 16.23
CA LEU A 66 -15.96 2.18 15.15
C LEU A 66 -14.50 1.79 14.89
N TRP A 67 -14.23 1.19 13.73
CA TRP A 67 -12.90 0.72 13.36
C TRP A 67 -12.36 1.55 12.20
N ILE A 68 -11.11 1.99 12.31
CA ILE A 68 -10.45 2.83 11.32
C ILE A 68 -9.24 2.10 10.74
N TYR A 69 -9.24 1.95 9.43
CA TYR A 69 -8.15 1.37 8.64
C TYR A 69 -7.50 2.44 7.79
N ILE A 70 -6.18 2.42 7.72
CA ILE A 70 -5.40 3.40 6.98
C ILE A 70 -4.47 2.68 6.02
N GLU A 71 -4.45 3.11 4.76
CA GLU A 71 -3.44 2.74 3.78
C GLU A 71 -2.67 3.97 3.36
N ARG A 72 -1.38 4.00 3.67
CA ARG A 72 -0.48 5.06 3.23
C ARG A 72 0.71 4.45 2.51
N THR A 73 0.78 4.62 1.22
CA THR A 73 1.87 4.14 0.39
C THR A 73 2.72 5.30 -0.10
N LYS A 74 3.99 5.29 0.27
CA LYS A 74 5.01 6.23 -0.19
C LYS A 74 5.96 5.54 -1.15
N THR A 75 6.39 6.23 -2.18
CA THR A 75 7.41 5.77 -3.11
C THR A 75 8.50 6.82 -3.25
N ARG A 76 9.73 6.41 -3.52
CA ARG A 76 10.79 7.34 -3.85
C ARG A 76 10.63 7.83 -5.28
N GLY A 77 10.73 9.13 -5.45
CA GLY A 77 10.74 9.76 -6.76
C GLY A 77 11.96 9.35 -7.59
N LYS A 78 11.87 9.59 -8.90
CA LYS A 78 12.99 9.42 -9.84
C LYS A 78 14.16 10.33 -9.45
N LEU A 79 15.36 10.01 -9.93
CA LEU A 79 16.59 10.80 -9.72
C LEU A 79 16.41 12.31 -9.97
N LEU A 80 15.60 12.69 -10.97
CA LEU A 80 15.25 14.08 -11.28
C LEU A 80 14.52 14.83 -10.15
N LYS A 81 13.93 14.12 -9.21
CA LYS A 81 13.27 14.68 -8.00
C LYS A 81 14.13 14.56 -6.75
N LEU A 82 15.45 14.41 -6.91
CA LEU A 82 16.42 14.29 -5.81
C LEU A 82 16.09 13.19 -4.79
N GLY A 83 15.43 12.12 -5.22
CA GLY A 83 15.10 10.98 -4.35
C GLY A 83 14.06 11.29 -3.28
N ARG A 84 13.33 12.41 -3.36
CA ARG A 84 12.25 12.76 -2.42
C ARG A 84 11.15 11.71 -2.47
N SER A 85 10.70 11.28 -1.32
CA SER A 85 9.53 10.42 -1.21
C SER A 85 8.26 11.22 -1.46
N TYR A 86 7.34 10.67 -2.24
CA TYR A 86 6.01 11.24 -2.43
C TYR A 86 4.93 10.21 -2.11
N LEU A 87 3.77 10.71 -1.73
CA LEU A 87 2.63 9.90 -1.38
C LEU A 87 1.98 9.35 -2.65
N LYS A 88 1.94 8.03 -2.79
CA LYS A 88 1.30 7.35 -3.93
C LYS A 88 -0.17 7.04 -3.66
N LYS A 89 -0.47 6.59 -2.44
CA LYS A 89 -1.82 6.28 -1.98
C LYS A 89 -2.01 6.75 -0.55
N ASN A 90 -3.19 7.28 -0.26
CA ASN A 90 -3.60 7.64 1.09
C ASN A 90 -5.10 7.40 1.22
N ASN A 91 -5.47 6.21 1.63
CA ASN A 91 -6.85 5.78 1.79
C ASN A 91 -7.17 5.56 3.26
N VAL A 92 -8.37 5.95 3.65
CA VAL A 92 -8.91 5.71 4.99
C VAL A 92 -10.24 5.01 4.82
N LEU A 93 -10.42 3.91 5.51
CA LEU A 93 -11.67 3.16 5.57
C LEU A 93 -12.18 3.19 7.02
N ILE A 94 -13.39 3.65 7.21
CA ILE A 94 -14.06 3.72 8.50
C ILE A 94 -15.19 2.71 8.49
N LEU A 95 -15.15 1.75 9.40
CA LEU A 95 -16.17 0.72 9.55
C LEU A 95 -16.94 0.96 10.85
N GLU A 96 -18.26 0.92 10.77
CA GLU A 96 -19.16 1.00 11.90
C GLU A 96 -19.89 -0.36 12.07
N PHE A 97 -19.74 -0.96 13.23
CA PHE A 97 -20.40 -2.20 13.59
C PHE A 97 -21.61 -1.92 14.49
N ASP A 98 -22.63 -2.75 14.38
CA ASP A 98 -23.77 -2.70 15.28
C ASP A 98 -23.47 -3.35 16.65
N LYS A 99 -24.44 -3.34 17.55
CA LYS A 99 -24.33 -3.96 18.88
C LYS A 99 -24.07 -5.47 18.84
N TYR A 100 -24.36 -6.14 17.73
CA TYR A 100 -24.12 -7.57 17.53
C TYR A 100 -22.77 -7.86 16.85
N GLY A 101 -21.99 -6.83 16.51
CA GLY A 101 -20.72 -6.97 15.84
C GLY A 101 -20.81 -7.22 14.35
N VAL A 102 -21.95 -6.92 13.72
CA VAL A 102 -22.15 -6.97 12.26
C VAL A 102 -21.90 -5.61 11.64
N LEU A 103 -21.24 -5.59 10.48
CA LEU A 103 -20.94 -4.36 9.76
C LEU A 103 -22.23 -3.66 9.35
N ASN A 104 -22.42 -2.44 9.84
CA ASN A 104 -23.60 -1.62 9.58
C ASN A 104 -23.37 -0.61 8.45
N LYS A 105 -22.17 -0.02 8.43
CA LYS A 105 -21.82 1.04 7.48
C LYS A 105 -20.32 1.12 7.24
N TYR A 106 -19.92 1.59 6.06
CA TYR A 106 -18.55 2.01 5.73
C TYR A 106 -18.53 3.14 4.72
#